data_27b549369ec1dcb86fbdacbfe0eecf52
#
_entry.id   27b549369ec1dcb86fbdacbfe0eecf52
#
_cell.length_a   1.000
_cell.length_b   1.000
_cell.length_c   1.000
_cell.angle_alpha   90.00
_cell.angle_beta   90.00
_cell.angle_gamma   90.00
#
_symmetry.space_group_name_H-M   'P 1'
#
loop_
_entity.id
_entity.type
_entity.pdbx_description
1 polymer ?
#
loop_
_entity_poly.entity_id
_entity_poly.type
_entity_poly.pdbx_seq_one_letter_code
_entity_poly.pdbx_strand_id
1 'polypeptide(L)'
;SIKSFQQKYGSEVMPSEDKIDAEVYYNKHDIFTKLYWMYMLASVVMFIFVIIRIFKENRFLKTMVGICGVAVLILFGLHTLGLIWRWYISGHAPWSNAYESILYVGWATMFFGLAFGRKSSLTIASTAFVAGFILWGASMNWLNPAISNLQPVLDSYWLMIHVAVIVASYGPFTLGMILGLVSLLLILLTNDKNKKRMDLNIRELTIINEMALTVGLVMLTIGNFLGGQWANESWG
;
A
#
# COMPACT_ATOMS: atom_id res chain seq x y z
N SER A 1 -13.22 7.89 -40.28
CA SER A 1 -13.30 7.22 -38.97
C SER A 1 -13.11 8.23 -37.86
N ILE A 2 -13.52 7.89 -36.63
CA ILE A 2 -13.30 8.75 -35.45
C ILE A 2 -11.80 9.07 -35.29
N LYS A 3 -10.93 8.07 -35.45
CA LYS A 3 -9.47 8.25 -35.37
C LYS A 3 -8.96 9.27 -36.39
N SER A 4 -9.47 9.27 -37.62
CA SER A 4 -9.06 10.26 -38.64
C SER A 4 -9.54 11.69 -38.32
N PHE A 5 -10.69 11.80 -37.67
CA PHE A 5 -11.20 13.09 -37.18
C PHE A 5 -10.36 13.63 -36.03
N GLN A 6 -10.04 12.76 -35.05
CA GLN A 6 -9.16 13.11 -33.93
C GLN A 6 -7.76 13.53 -34.38
N GLN A 7 -7.16 12.80 -35.33
CA GLN A 7 -5.86 13.16 -35.92
C GLN A 7 -5.88 14.51 -36.61
N LYS A 8 -6.99 14.86 -37.28
CA LYS A 8 -7.10 16.11 -38.05
C LYS A 8 -7.35 17.34 -37.16
N TYR A 9 -8.13 17.19 -36.09
CA TYR A 9 -8.61 18.31 -35.27
C TYR A 9 -8.14 18.33 -33.84
N GLY A 10 -7.51 17.23 -33.37
CA GLY A 10 -7.08 17.08 -31.97
C GLY A 10 -5.67 16.49 -31.82
N SER A 11 -4.81 16.62 -32.86
CA SER A 11 -3.45 16.06 -32.85
C SER A 11 -2.59 16.51 -31.68
N GLU A 12 -2.81 17.72 -31.18
CA GLU A 12 -2.05 18.30 -30.05
C GLU A 12 -2.43 17.68 -28.69
N VAL A 13 -3.66 17.15 -28.56
CA VAL A 13 -4.19 16.58 -27.30
C VAL A 13 -4.30 15.05 -27.36
N MET A 14 -4.00 14.43 -28.50
CA MET A 14 -4.00 12.97 -28.60
C MET A 14 -2.81 12.36 -27.85
N PRO A 15 -3.07 11.35 -26.96
CA PRO A 15 -1.99 10.59 -26.36
C PRO A 15 -1.20 9.82 -27.43
N SER A 16 0.08 9.56 -27.17
CA SER A 16 0.91 8.73 -28.05
C SER A 16 0.35 7.31 -28.18
N GLU A 17 0.58 6.63 -29.31
CA GLU A 17 0.18 5.23 -29.51
C GLU A 17 0.74 4.33 -28.38
N ASP A 18 1.97 4.57 -27.93
CA ASP A 18 2.59 3.81 -26.82
C ASP A 18 1.80 3.95 -25.51
N LYS A 19 1.26 5.13 -25.22
CA LYS A 19 0.41 5.34 -24.02
C LYS A 19 -0.93 4.63 -24.15
N ILE A 20 -1.52 4.64 -25.34
CA ILE A 20 -2.77 3.94 -25.63
C ILE A 20 -2.57 2.44 -25.46
N ASP A 21 -1.52 1.88 -26.04
CA ASP A 21 -1.20 0.46 -25.90
C ASP A 21 -0.89 0.07 -24.45
N ALA A 22 -0.18 0.92 -23.72
CA ALA A 22 0.10 0.74 -22.30
C ALA A 22 -1.19 0.73 -21.47
N GLU A 23 -2.16 1.60 -21.75
CA GLU A 23 -3.45 1.66 -21.07
C GLU A 23 -4.29 0.42 -21.38
N VAL A 24 -4.36 0.01 -22.64
CA VAL A 24 -5.07 -1.22 -23.06
C VAL A 24 -4.49 -2.44 -22.34
N TYR A 25 -3.15 -2.53 -22.28
CA TYR A 25 -2.48 -3.62 -21.57
C TYR A 25 -2.75 -3.56 -20.06
N TYR A 26 -2.67 -2.38 -19.45
CA TYR A 26 -2.96 -2.16 -18.03
C TYR A 26 -4.39 -2.60 -17.67
N ASN A 27 -5.39 -2.15 -18.43
CA ASN A 27 -6.80 -2.49 -18.20
C ASN A 27 -7.07 -3.99 -18.41
N LYS A 28 -6.43 -4.61 -19.41
CA LYS A 28 -6.56 -6.06 -19.67
C LYS A 28 -6.01 -6.91 -18.53
N HIS A 29 -4.95 -6.47 -17.87
CA HIS A 29 -4.30 -7.26 -16.82
C HIS A 29 -4.92 -7.08 -15.45
N ASP A 30 -5.63 -5.98 -15.20
CA ASP A 30 -6.31 -5.67 -13.93
C ASP A 30 -5.44 -6.01 -12.71
N ILE A 31 -4.26 -5.37 -12.66
CA ILE A 31 -3.18 -5.72 -11.75
C ILE A 31 -3.62 -5.66 -10.30
N PHE A 32 -4.34 -4.61 -9.90
CA PHE A 32 -4.69 -4.37 -8.50
C PHE A 32 -5.75 -5.34 -7.97
N THR A 33 -6.71 -5.74 -8.81
CA THR A 33 -7.68 -6.79 -8.46
C THR A 33 -7.00 -8.14 -8.24
N LYS A 34 -5.98 -8.46 -9.03
CA LYS A 34 -5.18 -9.68 -8.82
C LYS A 34 -4.32 -9.57 -7.57
N LEU A 35 -3.72 -8.41 -7.33
CA LEU A 35 -2.84 -8.18 -6.18
C LEU A 35 -3.56 -8.37 -4.84
N TYR A 36 -4.82 -7.92 -4.69
CA TYR A 36 -5.48 -8.08 -3.40
C TYR A 36 -5.67 -9.54 -3.02
N TRP A 37 -6.07 -10.39 -3.98
CA TRP A 37 -6.19 -11.83 -3.76
C TRP A 37 -4.84 -12.47 -3.40
N MET A 38 -3.79 -12.10 -4.14
CA MET A 38 -2.45 -12.63 -3.90
C MET A 38 -1.90 -12.20 -2.54
N TYR A 39 -2.09 -10.95 -2.14
CA TYR A 39 -1.70 -10.47 -0.82
C TYR A 39 -2.47 -11.19 0.29
N MET A 40 -3.79 -11.33 0.15
CA MET A 40 -4.61 -12.05 1.12
C MET A 40 -4.17 -13.51 1.25
N LEU A 41 -4.00 -14.21 0.13
CA LEU A 41 -3.57 -15.60 0.14
C LEU A 41 -2.17 -15.75 0.77
N ALA A 42 -1.20 -14.96 0.32
CA ALA A 42 0.17 -15.02 0.83
C ALA A 42 0.24 -14.70 2.33
N SER A 43 -0.53 -13.71 2.79
CA SER A 43 -0.57 -13.33 4.20
C SER A 43 -1.21 -14.40 5.08
N VAL A 44 -2.35 -14.96 4.68
CA VAL A 44 -3.03 -16.02 5.44
C VAL A 44 -2.14 -17.26 5.55
N VAL A 45 -1.54 -17.69 4.45
CA VAL A 45 -0.60 -18.81 4.45
C VAL A 45 0.61 -18.51 5.36
N MET A 46 1.15 -17.30 5.27
CA MET A 46 2.25 -16.87 6.12
C MET A 46 1.85 -16.84 7.60
N PHE A 47 0.66 -16.32 7.94
CA PHE A 47 0.13 -16.32 9.31
C PHE A 47 0.05 -17.74 9.88
N ILE A 48 -0.50 -18.69 9.12
CA ILE A 48 -0.60 -20.08 9.55
C ILE A 48 0.78 -20.64 9.92
N PHE A 49 1.77 -20.46 9.03
CA PHE A 49 3.13 -20.96 9.31
C PHE A 49 3.80 -20.21 10.47
N VAL A 50 3.62 -18.91 10.60
CA VAL A 50 4.19 -18.14 11.71
C VAL A 50 3.58 -18.55 13.04
N ILE A 51 2.25 -18.69 13.12
CA ILE A 51 1.56 -19.13 14.35
C ILE A 51 2.03 -20.54 14.74
N ILE A 52 2.04 -21.50 13.80
CA ILE A 52 2.53 -22.86 14.09
C ILE A 52 3.99 -22.82 14.59
N ARG A 53 4.82 -21.98 13.98
CA ARG A 53 6.23 -21.80 14.36
C ARG A 53 6.39 -21.23 15.78
N ILE A 54 5.48 -20.37 16.25
CA ILE A 54 5.50 -19.86 17.63
C ILE A 54 5.36 -21.02 18.62
N PHE A 55 4.52 -22.03 18.31
CA PHE A 55 4.31 -23.17 19.19
C PHE A 55 5.32 -24.32 18.97
N LYS A 56 5.74 -24.56 17.72
CA LYS A 56 6.63 -25.67 17.37
C LYS A 56 7.72 -25.18 16.42
N GLU A 57 8.91 -24.97 16.94
CA GLU A 57 10.05 -24.57 16.12
C GLU A 57 10.54 -25.73 15.25
N ASN A 58 10.49 -25.54 13.90
CA ASN A 58 10.94 -26.51 12.93
C ASN A 58 11.62 -25.79 11.75
N ARG A 59 12.69 -26.39 11.23
CA ARG A 59 13.43 -25.87 10.07
C ARG A 59 12.54 -25.72 8.84
N PHE A 60 11.63 -26.67 8.61
CA PHE A 60 10.65 -26.60 7.52
C PHE A 60 9.78 -25.34 7.62
N LEU A 61 9.20 -25.05 8.80
CA LEU A 61 8.38 -23.87 9.02
C LEU A 61 9.16 -22.57 8.81
N LYS A 62 10.44 -22.53 9.25
CA LYS A 62 11.31 -21.38 8.99
C LYS A 62 11.48 -21.14 7.50
N THR A 63 11.70 -22.20 6.72
CA THR A 63 11.84 -22.12 5.26
C THR A 63 10.53 -21.65 4.59
N MET A 64 9.37 -22.19 5.00
CA MET A 64 8.07 -21.80 4.45
C MET A 64 7.75 -20.33 4.73
N VAL A 65 8.00 -19.84 5.94
CA VAL A 65 7.86 -18.43 6.29
C VAL A 65 8.79 -17.56 5.44
N GLY A 66 10.02 -18.01 5.18
CA GLY A 66 10.95 -17.31 4.29
C GLY A 66 10.42 -17.21 2.85
N ILE A 67 9.91 -18.31 2.30
CA ILE A 67 9.31 -18.33 0.95
C ILE A 67 8.11 -17.39 0.87
N CYS A 68 7.21 -17.41 1.86
CA CYS A 68 6.08 -16.48 1.92
C CYS A 68 6.55 -15.03 2.00
N GLY A 69 7.60 -14.75 2.78
CA GLY A 69 8.19 -13.40 2.86
C GLY A 69 8.73 -12.91 1.51
N VAL A 70 9.41 -13.78 0.76
CA VAL A 70 9.88 -13.47 -0.61
C VAL A 70 8.70 -13.25 -1.55
N ALA A 71 7.65 -14.07 -1.46
CA ALA A 71 6.44 -13.88 -2.26
C ALA A 71 5.79 -12.50 -1.98
N VAL A 72 5.65 -12.10 -0.71
CA VAL A 72 5.14 -10.79 -0.32
C VAL A 72 6.02 -9.66 -0.88
N LEU A 73 7.34 -9.81 -0.87
CA LEU A 73 8.25 -8.83 -1.45
C LEU A 73 8.07 -8.69 -2.97
N ILE A 74 7.88 -9.80 -3.68
CA ILE A 74 7.56 -9.79 -5.11
C ILE A 74 6.24 -9.08 -5.37
N LEU A 75 5.19 -9.37 -4.58
CA LEU A 75 3.90 -8.69 -4.68
C LEU A 75 4.03 -7.19 -4.45
N PHE A 76 4.86 -6.77 -3.50
CA PHE A 76 5.16 -5.35 -3.29
C PHE A 76 5.86 -4.72 -4.49
N GLY A 77 6.78 -5.42 -5.13
CA GLY A 77 7.40 -5.00 -6.39
C GLY A 77 6.37 -4.83 -7.51
N LEU A 78 5.43 -5.78 -7.67
CA LEU A 78 4.35 -5.69 -8.65
C LEU A 78 3.38 -4.53 -8.34
N HIS A 79 3.10 -4.29 -7.07
CA HIS A 79 2.30 -3.15 -6.63
C HIS A 79 2.97 -1.82 -7.02
N THR A 80 4.27 -1.70 -6.77
CA THR A 80 5.08 -0.54 -7.15
C THR A 80 5.07 -0.33 -8.67
N LEU A 81 5.28 -1.39 -9.44
CA LEU A 81 5.22 -1.34 -10.90
C LEU A 81 3.83 -0.93 -11.40
N GLY A 82 2.76 -1.40 -10.76
CA GLY A 82 1.39 -1.00 -11.09
C GLY A 82 1.15 0.51 -10.90
N LEU A 83 1.65 1.10 -9.80
CA LEU A 83 1.58 2.54 -9.56
C LEU A 83 2.42 3.36 -10.55
N ILE A 84 3.65 2.90 -10.85
CA ILE A 84 4.53 3.54 -11.85
C ILE A 84 3.87 3.50 -13.23
N TRP A 85 3.27 2.38 -13.58
CA TRP A 85 2.60 2.23 -14.87
C TRP A 85 1.39 3.15 -14.99
N ARG A 86 0.60 3.25 -13.93
CA ARG A 86 -0.51 4.20 -13.87
C ARG A 86 -0.03 5.64 -14.02
N TRP A 87 1.08 6.01 -13.36
CA TRP A 87 1.71 7.33 -13.51
C TRP A 87 2.14 7.59 -14.96
N TYR A 88 2.78 6.62 -15.60
CA TYR A 88 3.21 6.75 -16.99
C TYR A 88 2.04 7.01 -17.94
N ILE A 89 0.94 6.28 -17.79
CA ILE A 89 -0.26 6.43 -18.64
C ILE A 89 -0.94 7.77 -18.39
N SER A 90 -1.21 8.12 -17.13
CA SER A 90 -1.94 9.33 -16.76
C SER A 90 -1.15 10.61 -16.96
N GLY A 91 0.18 10.56 -16.86
CA GLY A 91 1.06 11.72 -16.88
C GLY A 91 1.08 12.52 -15.57
N HIS A 92 0.33 12.08 -14.55
CA HIS A 92 0.31 12.70 -13.22
C HIS A 92 0.54 11.68 -12.11
N ALA A 93 0.84 12.16 -10.90
CA ALA A 93 1.14 11.31 -9.77
C ALA A 93 -0.07 10.41 -9.40
N PRO A 94 0.17 9.11 -9.06
CA PRO A 94 -0.88 8.14 -8.83
C PRO A 94 -1.49 8.23 -7.41
N TRP A 95 -1.86 9.43 -6.98
CA TRP A 95 -2.60 9.76 -5.76
C TRP A 95 -3.52 10.97 -5.95
N SER A 96 -3.92 11.24 -7.20
CA SER A 96 -4.68 12.42 -7.60
C SER A 96 -6.20 12.23 -7.48
N ASN A 97 -6.69 11.03 -7.26
CA ASN A 97 -8.10 10.73 -7.02
C ASN A 97 -8.27 9.71 -5.88
N ALA A 98 -9.51 9.48 -5.45
CA ALA A 98 -9.81 8.61 -4.31
C ALA A 98 -9.36 7.16 -4.55
N TYR A 99 -9.54 6.62 -5.75
CA TYR A 99 -9.07 5.27 -6.11
C TYR A 99 -7.55 5.16 -6.01
N GLU A 100 -6.83 6.08 -6.61
CA GLU A 100 -5.37 6.12 -6.57
C GLU A 100 -4.83 6.31 -5.15
N SER A 101 -5.48 7.17 -4.37
CA SER A 101 -5.10 7.39 -2.96
C SER A 101 -5.20 6.11 -2.14
N ILE A 102 -6.24 5.29 -2.33
CA ILE A 102 -6.36 4.01 -1.63
C ILE A 102 -5.28 3.02 -2.08
N LEU A 103 -4.98 2.94 -3.37
CA LEU A 103 -3.86 2.12 -3.86
C LEU A 103 -2.54 2.56 -3.23
N TYR A 104 -2.31 3.87 -3.15
CA TYR A 104 -1.10 4.43 -2.56
C TYR A 104 -1.02 4.20 -1.05
N VAL A 105 -2.13 4.27 -0.31
CA VAL A 105 -2.18 3.88 1.12
C VAL A 105 -1.80 2.42 1.30
N GLY A 106 -2.33 1.52 0.47
CA GLY A 106 -1.94 0.10 0.49
C GLY A 106 -0.45 -0.11 0.25
N TRP A 107 0.11 0.61 -0.73
CA TRP A 107 1.54 0.61 -1.02
C TRP A 107 2.37 1.16 0.14
N ALA A 108 2.00 2.32 0.70
CA ALA A 108 2.69 2.92 1.84
C ALA A 108 2.64 2.02 3.08
N THR A 109 1.50 1.36 3.34
CA THR A 109 1.38 0.37 4.41
C THR A 109 2.40 -0.76 4.25
N MET A 110 2.51 -1.33 3.04
CA MET A 110 3.51 -2.37 2.74
C MET A 110 4.94 -1.85 2.86
N PHE A 111 5.21 -0.65 2.36
CA PHE A 111 6.53 -0.02 2.45
C PHE A 111 7.00 0.09 3.90
N PHE A 112 6.18 0.69 4.77
CA PHE A 112 6.53 0.85 6.19
C PHE A 112 6.56 -0.48 6.94
N GLY A 113 5.67 -1.42 6.61
CA GLY A 113 5.69 -2.77 7.16
C GLY A 113 6.99 -3.52 6.84
N LEU A 114 7.47 -3.42 5.62
CA LEU A 114 8.75 -4.00 5.21
C LEU A 114 9.95 -3.24 5.80
N ALA A 115 9.87 -1.90 5.88
CA ALA A 115 10.95 -1.08 6.42
C ALA A 115 11.18 -1.34 7.92
N PHE A 116 10.12 -1.34 8.72
CA PHE A 116 10.22 -1.50 10.17
C PHE A 116 10.20 -2.97 10.61
N GLY A 117 9.42 -3.79 9.92
CA GLY A 117 9.16 -5.19 10.29
C GLY A 117 9.98 -6.24 9.54
N ARG A 118 11.01 -5.87 8.76
CA ARG A 118 11.75 -6.84 7.92
C ARG A 118 12.37 -8.03 8.66
N LYS A 119 12.55 -7.96 9.98
CA LYS A 119 12.98 -9.07 10.83
C LYS A 119 11.83 -9.79 11.51
N SER A 120 10.64 -9.20 11.51
CA SER A 120 9.41 -9.72 12.13
C SER A 120 8.50 -10.36 11.09
N SER A 121 8.51 -11.68 11.04
CA SER A 121 7.63 -12.42 10.13
C SER A 121 6.14 -12.13 10.39
N LEU A 122 5.79 -11.90 11.65
CA LEU A 122 4.42 -11.59 12.05
C LEU A 122 3.99 -10.21 11.56
N THR A 123 4.90 -9.22 11.63
CA THR A 123 4.65 -7.88 11.07
C THR A 123 4.44 -7.94 9.56
N ILE A 124 5.30 -8.66 8.81
CA ILE A 124 5.17 -8.80 7.35
C ILE A 124 3.82 -9.46 6.98
N ALA A 125 3.44 -10.54 7.68
CA ALA A 125 2.16 -11.20 7.44
C ALA A 125 0.97 -10.27 7.73
N SER A 126 0.99 -9.56 8.87
CA SER A 126 -0.06 -8.61 9.26
C SER A 126 -0.20 -7.47 8.25
N THR A 127 0.92 -6.94 7.81
CA THR A 127 0.96 -5.82 6.84
C THR A 127 0.44 -6.26 5.47
N ALA A 128 0.85 -7.44 4.99
CA ALA A 128 0.37 -7.98 3.72
C ALA A 128 -1.14 -8.26 3.76
N PHE A 129 -1.66 -8.73 4.89
CA PHE A 129 -3.08 -8.94 5.07
C PHE A 129 -3.87 -7.64 4.94
N VAL A 130 -3.47 -6.60 5.68
CA VAL A 130 -4.20 -5.33 5.65
C VAL A 130 -4.02 -4.60 4.33
N ALA A 131 -2.86 -4.69 3.68
CA ALA A 131 -2.67 -4.15 2.33
C ALA A 131 -3.60 -4.84 1.32
N GLY A 132 -3.73 -6.17 1.38
CA GLY A 132 -4.70 -6.91 0.58
C GLY A 132 -6.13 -6.45 0.84
N PHE A 133 -6.49 -6.21 2.10
CA PHE A 133 -7.82 -5.72 2.48
C PHE A 133 -8.09 -4.30 1.96
N ILE A 134 -7.09 -3.41 1.99
CA ILE A 134 -7.17 -2.07 1.41
C ILE A 134 -7.40 -2.14 -0.11
N LEU A 135 -6.64 -2.97 -0.82
CA LEU A 135 -6.80 -3.16 -2.26
C LEU A 135 -8.14 -3.82 -2.61
N TRP A 136 -8.63 -4.73 -1.77
CA TRP A 136 -9.98 -5.27 -1.91
C TRP A 136 -11.04 -4.18 -1.82
N GLY A 137 -10.93 -3.27 -0.84
CA GLY A 137 -11.80 -2.11 -0.73
C GLY A 137 -11.76 -1.22 -1.98
N ALA A 138 -10.57 -1.01 -2.59
CA ALA A 138 -10.43 -0.29 -3.84
C ALA A 138 -11.10 -1.01 -5.03
N SER A 139 -11.16 -2.34 -5.02
CA SER A 139 -11.78 -3.15 -6.09
C SER A 139 -13.31 -3.19 -6.01
N MET A 140 -13.90 -2.75 -4.90
CA MET A 140 -15.34 -2.62 -4.78
C MET A 140 -15.81 -1.42 -5.62
N ASN A 141 -16.91 -1.56 -6.35
CA ASN A 141 -17.42 -0.57 -7.32
C ASN A 141 -17.84 0.80 -6.71
N TRP A 142 -17.23 1.21 -5.62
CA TRP A 142 -17.47 2.50 -4.97
C TRP A 142 -16.63 3.63 -5.59
N LEU A 143 -15.50 3.27 -6.19
CA LEU A 143 -14.53 4.19 -6.75
C LEU A 143 -14.34 3.89 -8.23
N ASN A 144 -14.18 4.94 -9.01
CA ASN A 144 -13.91 4.79 -10.43
C ASN A 144 -12.42 4.48 -10.68
N PRO A 145 -12.08 3.29 -11.18
CA PRO A 145 -10.70 2.91 -11.48
C PRO A 145 -10.15 3.54 -12.76
N ALA A 146 -11.01 4.17 -13.58
CA ALA A 146 -10.59 4.75 -14.85
C ALA A 146 -9.48 5.79 -14.66
N ILE A 147 -8.55 5.82 -15.61
CA ILE A 147 -7.52 6.85 -15.68
C ILE A 147 -8.16 8.08 -16.31
N SER A 148 -8.19 9.18 -15.58
CA SER A 148 -8.77 10.46 -16.03
C SER A 148 -7.73 11.57 -16.01
N ASN A 149 -7.98 12.61 -16.78
CA ASN A 149 -7.14 13.80 -16.75
C ASN A 149 -7.21 14.47 -15.38
N LEU A 150 -6.09 15.07 -14.97
CA LEU A 150 -6.02 15.85 -13.74
C LEU A 150 -6.93 17.07 -13.86
N GLN A 151 -7.69 17.33 -12.80
CA GLN A 151 -8.48 18.57 -12.71
C GLN A 151 -7.50 19.77 -12.62
N PRO A 152 -7.74 20.86 -13.36
CA PRO A 152 -6.82 22.02 -13.37
C PRO A 152 -6.49 22.59 -11.98
N VAL A 153 -7.43 22.56 -11.06
CA VAL A 153 -7.23 23.01 -9.67
C VAL A 153 -6.25 22.13 -8.88
N LEU A 154 -6.04 20.88 -9.32
CA LEU A 154 -5.13 19.93 -8.70
C LEU A 154 -3.73 19.95 -9.35
N ASP A 155 -3.53 20.72 -10.42
CA ASP A 155 -2.25 20.88 -11.10
C ASP A 155 -1.38 21.93 -10.38
N SER A 156 -0.93 21.57 -9.19
CA SER A 156 -0.05 22.39 -8.35
C SER A 156 1.06 21.51 -7.74
N TYR A 157 2.30 21.97 -7.86
CA TYR A 157 3.46 21.31 -7.30
C TYR A 157 3.34 21.07 -5.79
N TRP A 158 2.95 22.10 -5.03
CA TRP A 158 2.80 22.01 -3.58
C TRP A 158 1.66 21.10 -3.17
N LEU A 159 0.55 21.13 -3.91
CA LEU A 159 -0.58 20.23 -3.66
C LEU A 159 -0.16 18.78 -3.86
N MET A 160 0.56 18.47 -4.93
CA MET A 160 1.05 17.12 -5.23
C MET A 160 1.91 16.57 -4.08
N ILE A 161 2.86 17.37 -3.57
CA ILE A 161 3.74 16.96 -2.47
C ILE A 161 2.93 16.83 -1.16
N HIS A 162 2.06 17.78 -0.87
CA HIS A 162 1.19 17.74 0.30
C HIS A 162 0.38 16.44 0.33
N VAL A 163 -0.34 16.13 -0.74
CA VAL A 163 -1.15 14.92 -0.84
C VAL A 163 -0.30 13.66 -0.74
N ALA A 164 0.87 13.63 -1.38
CA ALA A 164 1.78 12.50 -1.28
C ALA A 164 2.16 12.20 0.19
N VAL A 165 2.53 13.21 0.97
CA VAL A 165 2.96 13.05 2.35
C VAL A 165 1.79 12.70 3.27
N ILE A 166 0.65 13.39 3.13
CA ILE A 166 -0.56 13.13 3.92
C ILE A 166 -1.07 11.71 3.68
N VAL A 167 -1.25 11.32 2.43
CA VAL A 167 -1.80 10.01 2.10
C VAL A 167 -0.83 8.90 2.48
N ALA A 168 0.48 9.11 2.30
CA ALA A 168 1.49 8.14 2.76
C ALA A 168 1.50 7.97 4.28
N SER A 169 1.15 9.01 5.07
CA SER A 169 1.09 8.92 6.54
C SER A 169 0.04 7.92 7.03
N TYR A 170 -0.99 7.65 6.25
CA TYR A 170 -1.98 6.62 6.58
C TYR A 170 -1.40 5.21 6.55
N GLY A 171 -0.31 4.97 5.82
CA GLY A 171 0.40 3.69 5.81
C GLY A 171 0.89 3.27 7.20
N PRO A 172 1.75 4.06 7.87
CA PRO A 172 2.19 3.78 9.25
C PRO A 172 1.04 3.70 10.26
N PHE A 173 -0.01 4.52 10.13
CA PHE A 173 -1.18 4.42 11.02
C PHE A 173 -1.94 3.11 10.82
N THR A 174 -2.12 2.68 9.57
CA THR A 174 -2.74 1.39 9.25
C THR A 174 -1.90 0.22 9.75
N LEU A 175 -0.56 0.33 9.63
CA LEU A 175 0.37 -0.62 10.22
C LEU A 175 0.20 -0.68 11.74
N GLY A 176 0.15 0.47 12.41
CA GLY A 176 -0.08 0.54 13.85
C GLY A 176 -1.39 -0.11 14.29
N MET A 177 -2.47 0.13 13.55
CA MET A 177 -3.77 -0.48 13.80
C MET A 177 -3.69 -2.02 13.76
N ILE A 178 -3.14 -2.59 12.69
CA ILE A 178 -3.09 -4.06 12.55
C ILE A 178 -2.16 -4.70 13.56
N LEU A 179 -1.01 -4.08 13.86
CA LEU A 179 -0.08 -4.60 14.87
C LEU A 179 -0.68 -4.55 16.28
N GLY A 180 -1.46 -3.51 16.58
CA GLY A 180 -2.22 -3.42 17.83
C GLY A 180 -3.22 -4.56 17.96
N LEU A 181 -4.00 -4.83 16.92
CA LEU A 181 -4.95 -5.96 16.90
C LEU A 181 -4.25 -7.31 17.06
N VAL A 182 -3.16 -7.54 16.34
CA VAL A 182 -2.39 -8.78 16.45
C VAL A 182 -1.78 -8.92 17.84
N SER A 183 -1.26 -7.85 18.45
CA SER A 183 -0.74 -7.87 19.81
C SER A 183 -1.82 -8.24 20.82
N LEU A 184 -3.04 -7.69 20.70
CA LEU A 184 -4.17 -8.06 21.54
C LEU A 184 -4.54 -9.54 21.40
N LEU A 185 -4.56 -10.08 20.18
CA LEU A 185 -4.80 -11.51 19.94
C LEU A 185 -3.71 -12.38 20.59
N LEU A 186 -2.44 -12.00 20.50
CA LEU A 186 -1.36 -12.72 21.16
C LEU A 186 -1.49 -12.69 22.70
N ILE A 187 -1.89 -11.57 23.28
CA ILE A 187 -2.15 -11.44 24.71
C ILE A 187 -3.26 -12.41 25.15
N LEU A 188 -4.37 -12.46 24.39
CA LEU A 188 -5.49 -13.36 24.68
C LEU A 188 -5.10 -14.85 24.56
N LEU A 189 -4.17 -15.19 23.67
CA LEU A 189 -3.68 -16.56 23.46
C LEU A 189 -2.52 -16.93 24.41
N THR A 190 -2.06 -15.99 25.24
CA THR A 190 -0.97 -16.21 26.16
C THR A 190 -1.43 -17.08 27.34
N ASN A 191 -0.66 -18.11 27.68
CA ASN A 191 -0.82 -18.97 28.83
C ASN A 191 0.54 -19.30 29.45
N ASP A 192 0.57 -19.91 30.63
CA ASP A 192 1.82 -20.20 31.37
C ASP A 192 2.85 -21.01 30.53
N LYS A 193 2.38 -21.88 29.64
CA LYS A 193 3.25 -22.73 28.82
C LYS A 193 3.93 -21.99 27.66
N ASN A 194 3.30 -20.95 27.12
CA ASN A 194 3.78 -20.21 25.95
C ASN A 194 4.23 -18.78 26.28
N LYS A 195 4.02 -18.30 27.50
CA LYS A 195 4.25 -16.92 27.94
C LYS A 195 5.55 -16.32 27.44
N LYS A 196 6.68 -16.98 27.67
CA LYS A 196 8.00 -16.46 27.28
C LYS A 196 8.12 -16.17 25.78
N ARG A 197 7.52 -17.00 24.92
CA ARG A 197 7.55 -16.80 23.44
C ARG A 197 6.57 -15.73 23.00
N MET A 198 5.39 -15.70 23.60
CA MET A 198 4.38 -14.69 23.32
C MET A 198 4.84 -13.30 23.72
N ASP A 199 5.42 -13.14 24.92
CA ASP A 199 5.94 -11.87 25.42
C ASP A 199 7.02 -11.28 24.48
N LEU A 200 7.90 -12.13 23.92
CA LEU A 200 8.90 -11.67 22.94
C LEU A 200 8.25 -11.13 21.66
N ASN A 201 7.26 -11.84 21.11
CA ASN A 201 6.56 -11.38 19.90
C ASN A 201 5.74 -10.12 20.18
N ILE A 202 5.02 -10.07 21.30
CA ILE A 202 4.24 -8.89 21.71
C ILE A 202 5.15 -7.67 21.86
N ARG A 203 6.29 -7.82 22.52
CA ARG A 203 7.26 -6.73 22.69
C ARG A 203 7.82 -6.25 21.33
N GLU A 204 8.14 -7.18 20.43
CA GLU A 204 8.60 -6.82 19.08
C GLU A 204 7.53 -6.02 18.32
N LEU A 205 6.28 -6.50 18.31
CA LEU A 205 5.17 -5.80 17.67
C LEU A 205 4.90 -4.43 18.30
N THR A 206 5.00 -4.31 19.62
CA THR A 206 4.79 -3.05 20.34
C THR A 206 5.83 -2.01 19.93
N ILE A 207 7.11 -2.38 19.82
CA ILE A 207 8.18 -1.47 19.38
C ILE A 207 7.94 -1.02 17.94
N ILE A 208 7.60 -1.93 17.03
CA ILE A 208 7.33 -1.60 15.64
C ILE A 208 6.09 -0.70 15.54
N ASN A 209 5.07 -0.95 16.36
CA ASN A 209 3.86 -0.14 16.43
C ASN A 209 4.17 1.30 16.88
N GLU A 210 4.95 1.45 17.95
CA GLU A 210 5.38 2.76 18.44
C GLU A 210 6.16 3.54 17.38
N MET A 211 7.09 2.89 16.70
CA MET A 211 7.84 3.51 15.58
C MET A 211 6.88 3.92 14.44
N ALA A 212 5.95 3.06 14.06
CA ALA A 212 5.00 3.34 12.99
C ALA A 212 4.12 4.55 13.33
N LEU A 213 3.52 4.58 14.51
CA LEU A 213 2.68 5.68 14.96
C LEU A 213 3.45 7.00 15.04
N THR A 214 4.69 6.96 15.54
CA THR A 214 5.56 8.15 15.63
C THR A 214 5.87 8.70 14.24
N VAL A 215 6.29 7.85 13.30
CA VAL A 215 6.58 8.27 11.92
C VAL A 215 5.33 8.76 11.22
N GLY A 216 4.19 8.08 11.39
CA GLY A 216 2.90 8.51 10.85
C GLY A 216 2.51 9.91 11.33
N LEU A 217 2.67 10.18 12.63
CA LEU A 217 2.38 11.49 13.21
C LEU A 217 3.30 12.58 12.67
N VAL A 218 4.59 12.32 12.55
CA VAL A 218 5.57 13.26 11.98
C VAL A 218 5.20 13.56 10.52
N MET A 219 4.92 12.54 9.72
CA MET A 219 4.53 12.72 8.32
C MET A 219 3.22 13.51 8.20
N LEU A 220 2.21 13.19 9.01
CA LEU A 220 0.94 13.93 9.02
C LEU A 220 1.14 15.39 9.36
N THR A 221 1.99 15.68 10.37
CA THR A 221 2.31 17.04 10.79
C THR A 221 3.01 17.82 9.67
N ILE A 222 4.06 17.23 9.06
CA ILE A 222 4.75 17.84 7.91
C ILE A 222 3.77 18.07 6.76
N GLY A 223 2.93 17.09 6.46
CA GLY A 223 1.92 17.20 5.42
C GLY A 223 0.96 18.37 5.65
N ASN A 224 0.50 18.59 6.89
CA ASN A 224 -0.36 19.73 7.21
C ASN A 224 0.33 21.08 6.95
N PHE A 225 1.62 21.21 7.29
CA PHE A 225 2.38 22.43 6.97
C PHE A 225 2.52 22.64 5.45
N LEU A 226 2.77 21.56 4.70
CA LEU A 226 2.83 21.64 3.23
C LEU A 226 1.49 22.05 2.62
N GLY A 227 0.38 21.61 3.21
CA GLY A 227 -0.97 22.06 2.82
C GLY A 227 -1.21 23.54 3.10
N GLY A 228 -0.71 24.05 4.22
CA GLY A 228 -0.69 25.49 4.52
C GLY A 228 0.12 26.29 3.50
N GLN A 229 1.28 25.79 3.09
CA GLN A 229 2.10 26.42 2.05
C GLN A 229 1.39 26.45 0.71
N TRP A 230 0.78 25.34 0.30
CA TRP A 230 -0.05 25.30 -0.92
C TRP A 230 -1.20 26.30 -0.88
N ALA A 231 -1.93 26.38 0.23
CA ALA A 231 -3.04 27.30 0.38
C ALA A 231 -2.59 28.77 0.28
N ASN A 232 -1.47 29.12 0.91
CA ASN A 232 -0.89 30.46 0.84
C ASN A 232 -0.47 30.84 -0.58
N GLU A 233 0.10 29.91 -1.34
CA GLU A 233 0.55 30.17 -2.73
C GLU A 233 -0.62 30.25 -3.72
N SER A 234 -1.70 29.50 -3.46
CA SER A 234 -2.85 29.42 -4.37
C SER A 234 -3.90 30.50 -4.11
N TRP A 235 -4.02 31.02 -2.88
CA TRP A 235 -5.10 31.93 -2.45
C TRP A 235 -4.60 33.13 -1.63
N GLY A 236 -3.28 33.25 -1.36
CA GLY A 236 -2.65 34.32 -0.54
C GLY A 236 -2.17 35.54 -1.33
#